data_7abaf3337654ed379085545da96e165b
#
_entry.id   7abaf3337654ed379085545da96e165b
#
_cell.length_a   1.000
_cell.length_b   1.000
_cell.length_c   1.000
_cell.angle_alpha   90.00
_cell.angle_beta   90.00
_cell.angle_gamma   90.00
#
_symmetry.space_group_name_H-M   'P 1'
#
loop_
_entity.id
_entity.type
_entity.pdbx_description
1 polymer ?
#
loop_
_entity_poly.entity_id
_entity_poly.type
_entity_poly.pdbx_seq_one_letter_code
_entity_poly.pdbx_strand_id
1 'polypeptide(L)'
;MKTGIFFAAKPEAAALLSNGFFGWKKVGNGFYESKKTDSILCISGVGKEKAAQAVSLLAQNCDEIFILGTCAALTPELSVFTFCLPNLGVVSENCRNTSIPDEKLSAKLITALSTLKIDYKTDLKLVTVNNLIATKEQAENLRFDTNAVIGDMESAAILEELGKTQIPAAILRVVSDNPANGISPLDSGNDSQVNKWVENTAKISKLFPDIVKILLSI
;
A
#
# COMPACT_ATOMS: atom_id res chain seq x y z
N MET A 1 11.49 -18.42 -7.42
CA MET A 1 10.26 -17.91 -6.79
C MET A 1 10.03 -16.52 -7.33
N LYS A 2 8.91 -16.31 -8.00
CA LYS A 2 8.63 -15.04 -8.70
C LYS A 2 7.82 -14.12 -7.79
N THR A 3 8.36 -12.95 -7.52
CA THR A 3 7.76 -12.00 -6.58
C THR A 3 6.94 -10.94 -7.32
N GLY A 4 5.70 -10.74 -6.88
CA GLY A 4 4.83 -9.65 -7.31
C GLY A 4 4.99 -8.42 -6.42
N ILE A 5 5.12 -7.24 -7.03
CA ILE A 5 5.10 -5.95 -6.35
C ILE A 5 3.88 -5.18 -6.85
N PHE A 6 3.00 -4.81 -5.95
CA PHE A 6 1.74 -4.15 -6.31
C PHE A 6 1.69 -2.72 -5.77
N PHE A 7 1.29 -1.79 -6.62
CA PHE A 7 0.91 -0.41 -6.28
C PHE A 7 -0.44 -0.07 -6.90
N ALA A 8 -1.20 0.80 -6.24
CA ALA A 8 -2.42 1.33 -6.82
C ALA A 8 -2.13 2.51 -7.76
N ALA A 9 -1.34 3.47 -7.33
CA ALA A 9 -1.13 4.71 -8.04
C ALA A 9 0.25 4.80 -8.70
N LYS A 10 0.31 5.33 -9.93
CA LYS A 10 1.56 5.52 -10.66
C LYS A 10 2.59 6.41 -9.91
N PRO A 11 2.19 7.50 -9.23
CA PRO A 11 3.13 8.30 -8.43
C PRO A 11 3.84 7.51 -7.33
N GLU A 12 3.17 6.52 -6.71
CA GLU A 12 3.77 5.67 -5.68
C GLU A 12 4.90 4.80 -6.21
N ALA A 13 4.74 4.27 -7.42
CA ALA A 13 5.72 3.40 -8.07
C ALA A 13 6.78 4.15 -8.89
N ALA A 14 6.70 5.48 -9.00
CA ALA A 14 7.48 6.27 -9.97
C ALA A 14 8.99 6.08 -9.81
N ALA A 15 9.50 6.16 -8.58
CA ALA A 15 10.93 5.99 -8.32
C ALA A 15 11.39 4.54 -8.55
N LEU A 16 10.55 3.55 -8.24
CA LEU A 16 10.85 2.13 -8.50
C LEU A 16 10.91 1.85 -10.00
N LEU A 17 9.97 2.39 -10.79
CA LEU A 17 9.95 2.24 -12.25
C LEU A 17 11.17 2.86 -12.93
N SER A 18 11.62 4.02 -12.45
CA SER A 18 12.77 4.72 -13.01
C SER A 18 14.12 4.19 -12.53
N ASN A 19 14.13 3.29 -11.54
CA ASN A 19 15.36 2.76 -10.99
C ASN A 19 15.99 1.70 -11.93
N GLY A 20 17.13 2.03 -12.52
CA GLY A 20 17.82 1.18 -13.50
C GLY A 20 18.32 -0.17 -12.98
N PHE A 21 18.39 -0.35 -11.63
CA PHE A 21 18.75 -1.63 -11.03
C PHE A 21 17.81 -2.76 -11.45
N PHE A 22 16.49 -2.51 -11.44
CA PHE A 22 15.49 -3.54 -11.75
C PHE A 22 15.38 -3.83 -13.24
N GLY A 23 15.63 -2.86 -14.10
CA GLY A 23 15.50 -3.01 -15.55
C GLY A 23 14.09 -3.38 -16.00
N TRP A 24 13.09 -2.75 -15.40
CA TRP A 24 11.67 -2.96 -15.70
C TRP A 24 11.36 -2.79 -17.19
N LYS A 25 10.67 -3.78 -17.77
CA LYS A 25 10.14 -3.71 -19.13
C LYS A 25 8.63 -3.82 -19.09
N LYS A 26 7.93 -2.89 -19.74
CA LYS A 26 6.48 -2.91 -19.82
C LYS A 26 6.04 -4.12 -20.65
N VAL A 27 5.17 -4.96 -20.08
CA VAL A 27 4.66 -6.19 -20.71
C VAL A 27 3.14 -6.15 -20.91
N GLY A 28 2.45 -5.18 -20.30
CA GLY A 28 1.00 -5.04 -20.44
C GLY A 28 0.53 -3.69 -19.87
N ASN A 29 -0.79 -3.50 -19.82
CA ASN A 29 -1.38 -2.31 -19.25
C ASN A 29 -1.20 -2.34 -17.71
N GLY A 30 -0.33 -1.47 -17.18
CA GLY A 30 0.01 -1.44 -15.76
C GLY A 30 0.99 -2.53 -15.29
N PHE A 31 1.46 -3.43 -16.17
CA PHE A 31 2.38 -4.51 -15.81
C PHE A 31 3.78 -4.31 -16.40
N TYR A 32 4.78 -4.57 -15.56
CA TYR A 32 6.19 -4.46 -15.89
C TYR A 32 6.93 -5.69 -15.34
N GLU A 33 7.79 -6.29 -16.14
CA GLU A 33 8.58 -7.46 -15.76
C GLU A 33 10.05 -7.09 -15.63
N SER A 34 10.71 -7.64 -14.62
CA SER A 34 12.16 -7.63 -14.48
C SER A 34 12.71 -9.04 -14.55
N LYS A 35 13.46 -9.32 -15.62
CA LYS A 35 14.22 -10.59 -15.72
C LYS A 35 15.45 -10.62 -14.83
N LYS A 36 15.94 -9.46 -14.38
CA LYS A 36 17.10 -9.38 -13.48
C LYS A 36 16.80 -9.86 -12.08
N THR A 37 15.58 -9.64 -11.63
CA THR A 37 15.15 -9.90 -10.25
C THR A 37 14.01 -10.91 -10.17
N ASP A 38 13.65 -11.53 -11.31
CA ASP A 38 12.53 -12.48 -11.43
C ASP A 38 11.25 -11.96 -10.73
N SER A 39 10.84 -10.74 -11.09
CA SER A 39 9.72 -10.07 -10.44
C SER A 39 8.80 -9.38 -11.43
N ILE A 40 7.55 -9.18 -11.02
CA ILE A 40 6.53 -8.41 -11.74
C ILE A 40 6.07 -7.23 -10.89
N LEU A 41 6.12 -6.04 -11.46
CA LEU A 41 5.51 -4.85 -10.90
C LEU A 41 4.16 -4.61 -11.55
N CYS A 42 3.11 -4.46 -10.74
CA CYS A 42 1.76 -4.11 -11.16
C CYS A 42 1.36 -2.73 -10.63
N ILE A 43 0.77 -1.91 -11.48
CA ILE A 43 0.13 -0.63 -11.14
C ILE A 43 -1.31 -0.69 -11.62
N SER A 44 -2.26 -0.90 -10.69
CA SER A 44 -3.66 -1.19 -11.03
C SER A 44 -4.47 0.02 -11.46
N GLY A 45 -4.14 1.20 -10.98
CA GLY A 45 -5.04 2.33 -10.82
C GLY A 45 -5.78 2.27 -9.48
N VAL A 46 -6.24 3.44 -9.02
CA VAL A 46 -6.90 3.61 -7.72
C VAL A 46 -8.30 2.97 -7.71
N GLY A 47 -8.64 2.32 -6.59
CA GLY A 47 -9.96 1.78 -6.27
C GLY A 47 -10.07 0.26 -6.30
N LYS A 48 -11.02 -0.25 -5.51
CA LYS A 48 -11.23 -1.69 -5.20
C LYS A 48 -11.33 -2.57 -6.44
N GLU A 49 -12.16 -2.18 -7.42
CA GLU A 49 -12.41 -3.00 -8.62
C GLU A 49 -11.16 -3.19 -9.48
N LYS A 50 -10.44 -2.08 -9.74
CA LYS A 50 -9.21 -2.12 -10.53
C LYS A 50 -8.13 -2.93 -9.81
N ALA A 51 -8.03 -2.77 -8.49
CA ALA A 51 -7.06 -3.48 -7.67
C ALA A 51 -7.34 -4.99 -7.65
N ALA A 52 -8.59 -5.41 -7.47
CA ALA A 52 -8.99 -6.83 -7.51
C ALA A 52 -8.71 -7.46 -8.88
N GLN A 53 -9.08 -6.79 -9.98
CA GLN A 53 -8.81 -7.29 -11.34
C GLN A 53 -7.30 -7.43 -11.61
N ALA A 54 -6.53 -6.43 -11.24
CA ALA A 54 -5.09 -6.43 -11.49
C ALA A 54 -4.35 -7.46 -10.63
N VAL A 55 -4.72 -7.62 -9.35
CA VAL A 55 -4.08 -8.60 -8.48
C VAL A 55 -4.43 -10.04 -8.88
N SER A 56 -5.64 -10.30 -9.38
CA SER A 56 -6.01 -11.61 -9.94
C SER A 56 -5.11 -12.02 -11.10
N LEU A 57 -4.76 -11.07 -11.99
CA LEU A 57 -3.80 -11.32 -13.08
C LEU A 57 -2.36 -11.49 -12.56
N LEU A 58 -1.96 -10.70 -11.57
CA LEU A 58 -0.64 -10.78 -10.97
C LEU A 58 -0.43 -12.15 -10.29
N ALA A 59 -1.42 -12.63 -9.55
CA ALA A 59 -1.40 -13.88 -8.81
C ALA A 59 -1.20 -15.13 -9.71
N GLN A 60 -1.61 -15.08 -10.98
CA GLN A 60 -1.38 -16.17 -11.93
C GLN A 60 0.10 -16.35 -12.30
N ASN A 61 0.94 -15.38 -11.99
CA ASN A 61 2.32 -15.34 -12.45
C ASN A 61 3.34 -15.14 -11.31
N CYS A 62 2.90 -15.11 -10.05
CA CYS A 62 3.75 -14.87 -8.90
C CYS A 62 3.48 -15.89 -7.80
N ASP A 63 4.51 -16.19 -7.01
CA ASP A 63 4.44 -17.10 -5.87
C ASP A 63 4.15 -16.35 -4.55
N GLU A 64 4.45 -15.06 -4.50
CA GLU A 64 4.22 -14.17 -3.37
C GLU A 64 3.97 -12.73 -3.86
N ILE A 65 3.24 -11.91 -3.10
CA ILE A 65 2.92 -10.53 -3.49
C ILE A 65 3.14 -9.57 -2.30
N PHE A 66 3.91 -8.50 -2.57
CA PHE A 66 4.03 -7.35 -1.66
C PHE A 66 3.18 -6.19 -2.16
N ILE A 67 2.23 -5.75 -1.34
CA ILE A 67 1.30 -4.65 -1.62
C ILE A 67 1.87 -3.40 -0.95
N LEU A 68 2.42 -2.51 -1.75
CA LEU A 68 3.10 -1.30 -1.29
C LEU A 68 2.28 -0.06 -1.69
N GLY A 69 2.37 1.00 -0.91
CA GLY A 69 1.68 2.25 -1.26
C GLY A 69 1.49 3.19 -0.08
N THR A 70 0.62 4.16 -0.27
CA THR A 70 0.30 5.17 0.72
C THR A 70 -1.03 4.91 1.43
N CYS A 71 -1.26 5.58 2.56
CA CYS A 71 -2.52 5.54 3.30
C CYS A 71 -2.78 6.87 4.01
N ALA A 72 -4.03 7.10 4.38
CA ALA A 72 -4.42 8.15 5.31
C ALA A 72 -4.30 7.66 6.75
N ALA A 73 -3.86 8.53 7.68
CA ALA A 73 -3.95 8.26 9.11
C ALA A 73 -5.35 8.64 9.63
N LEU A 74 -5.94 7.75 10.45
CA LEU A 74 -7.25 7.97 11.09
C LEU A 74 -7.11 8.41 12.55
N THR A 75 -5.90 8.64 13.00
CA THR A 75 -5.58 9.02 14.37
C THR A 75 -4.50 10.11 14.38
N PRO A 76 -4.58 11.10 15.30
CA PRO A 76 -3.62 12.19 15.37
C PRO A 76 -2.18 11.74 15.65
N GLU A 77 -2.01 10.58 16.27
CA GLU A 77 -0.71 10.06 16.70
C GLU A 77 0.16 9.53 15.55
N LEU A 78 -0.43 9.28 14.37
CA LEU A 78 0.33 8.82 13.20
C LEU A 78 0.73 10.00 12.32
N SER A 79 2.00 10.31 12.29
CA SER A 79 2.55 11.38 11.46
C SER A 79 2.71 10.94 10.00
N VAL A 80 2.70 11.91 9.09
CA VAL A 80 3.09 11.70 7.68
C VAL A 80 4.50 11.09 7.64
N PHE A 81 4.74 10.18 6.72
CA PHE A 81 5.93 9.32 6.57
C PHE A 81 6.06 8.19 7.59
N THR A 82 5.09 7.95 8.47
CA THR A 82 5.07 6.74 9.29
C THR A 82 4.85 5.50 8.43
N PHE A 83 5.72 4.52 8.55
CA PHE A 83 5.58 3.19 7.93
C PHE A 83 4.67 2.32 8.78
N CYS A 84 3.70 1.68 8.15
CA CYS A 84 2.64 0.92 8.80
C CYS A 84 2.50 -0.47 8.19
N LEU A 85 2.55 -1.51 9.04
CA LEU A 85 2.25 -2.89 8.67
C LEU A 85 0.95 -3.33 9.38
N PRO A 86 -0.17 -3.46 8.67
CA PRO A 86 -1.49 -3.77 9.27
C PRO A 86 -1.63 -5.27 9.60
N ASN A 87 -0.91 -5.76 10.60
CA ASN A 87 -0.89 -7.16 11.03
C ASN A 87 -2.11 -7.58 11.87
N LEU A 88 -2.87 -6.64 12.44
CA LEU A 88 -4.15 -6.95 13.12
C LEU A 88 -5.32 -7.11 12.16
N GLY A 89 -5.08 -6.86 10.88
CA GLY A 89 -5.99 -7.15 9.79
C GLY A 89 -6.45 -5.95 8.99
N VAL A 90 -7.12 -6.27 7.90
CA VAL A 90 -7.67 -5.36 6.93
C VAL A 90 -9.17 -5.60 6.81
N VAL A 91 -9.96 -4.55 6.95
CA VAL A 91 -11.42 -4.60 6.84
C VAL A 91 -11.91 -3.68 5.72
N SER A 92 -13.06 -3.99 5.12
CA SER A 92 -13.78 -3.04 4.28
C SER A 92 -14.74 -2.22 5.13
N GLU A 93 -14.95 -0.95 4.81
CA GLU A 93 -15.91 -0.08 5.50
C GLU A 93 -17.33 -0.66 5.59
N ASN A 94 -17.73 -1.48 4.60
CA ASN A 94 -19.05 -2.09 4.51
C ASN A 94 -19.09 -3.57 4.90
N CYS A 95 -17.99 -4.14 5.38
CA CYS A 95 -17.87 -5.56 5.69
C CYS A 95 -17.11 -5.78 6.99
N ARG A 96 -17.66 -6.66 7.85
CA ARG A 96 -17.01 -7.01 9.12
C ARG A 96 -15.95 -8.11 8.99
N ASN A 97 -15.83 -8.71 7.82
CA ASN A 97 -14.81 -9.73 7.59
C ASN A 97 -13.42 -9.08 7.62
N THR A 98 -12.53 -9.66 8.39
CA THR A 98 -11.14 -9.21 8.51
C THR A 98 -10.26 -10.18 7.74
N SER A 99 -9.51 -9.67 6.77
CA SER A 99 -8.43 -10.39 6.10
C SER A 99 -7.10 -10.08 6.79
N ILE A 100 -6.26 -11.09 6.98
CA ILE A 100 -4.97 -10.92 7.66
C ILE A 100 -3.85 -11.12 6.63
N PRO A 101 -2.91 -10.18 6.50
CA PRO A 101 -1.71 -10.38 5.68
C PRO A 101 -0.88 -11.58 6.15
N ASP A 102 -0.14 -12.18 5.23
CA ASP A 102 0.74 -13.32 5.54
C ASP A 102 1.85 -12.91 6.51
N GLU A 103 2.01 -13.69 7.58
CA GLU A 103 2.96 -13.40 8.66
C GLU A 103 4.42 -13.52 8.20
N LYS A 104 4.74 -14.54 7.37
CA LYS A 104 6.11 -14.74 6.88
C LYS A 104 6.54 -13.61 5.95
N LEU A 105 5.66 -13.18 5.06
CA LEU A 105 5.94 -12.05 4.18
C LEU A 105 5.98 -10.71 4.95
N SER A 106 5.15 -10.57 5.97
CA SER A 106 5.22 -9.41 6.88
C SER A 106 6.56 -9.36 7.60
N ALA A 107 7.11 -10.51 8.03
CA ALA A 107 8.45 -10.60 8.62
C ALA A 107 9.56 -10.21 7.62
N LYS A 108 9.43 -10.52 6.32
CA LYS A 108 10.36 -10.03 5.28
C LYS A 108 10.31 -8.49 5.18
N LEU A 109 9.13 -7.89 5.21
CA LEU A 109 8.98 -6.41 5.23
C LEU A 109 9.66 -5.80 6.46
N ILE A 110 9.45 -6.38 7.64
CA ILE A 110 10.08 -5.95 8.89
C ILE A 110 11.61 -6.03 8.77
N THR A 111 12.13 -7.13 8.22
CA THR A 111 13.57 -7.30 7.99
C THR A 111 14.13 -6.23 7.07
N ALA A 112 13.42 -5.92 5.97
CA ALA A 112 13.84 -4.89 5.04
C ALA A 112 13.87 -3.50 5.68
N LEU A 113 12.83 -3.13 6.42
CA LEU A 113 12.75 -1.84 7.12
C LEU A 113 13.84 -1.72 8.19
N SER A 114 14.05 -2.77 8.99
CA SER A 114 15.08 -2.80 10.04
C SER A 114 16.49 -2.69 9.45
N THR A 115 16.77 -3.35 8.33
CA THR A 115 18.05 -3.26 7.61
C THR A 115 18.32 -1.83 7.14
N LEU A 116 17.30 -1.12 6.70
CA LEU A 116 17.36 0.28 6.28
C LEU A 116 17.30 1.27 7.46
N LYS A 117 17.15 0.79 8.70
CA LYS A 117 16.95 1.60 9.91
C LYS A 117 15.76 2.54 9.79
N ILE A 118 14.68 2.07 9.16
CA ILE A 118 13.42 2.79 9.02
C ILE A 118 12.52 2.37 10.18
N ASP A 119 12.05 3.34 10.95
CA ASP A 119 11.06 3.11 12.00
C ASP A 119 9.71 2.77 11.40
N TYR A 120 9.00 1.81 12.00
CA TYR A 120 7.70 1.35 11.55
C TYR A 120 6.76 1.07 12.73
N LYS A 121 5.47 0.98 12.42
CA LYS A 121 4.41 0.59 13.35
C LYS A 121 3.79 -0.72 12.92
N THR A 122 3.62 -1.61 13.88
CA THR A 122 2.81 -2.84 13.81
C THR A 122 1.63 -2.72 14.77
N ASP A 123 0.88 -3.79 14.94
CA ASP A 123 -0.31 -3.86 15.80
C ASP A 123 -1.37 -2.85 15.39
N LEU A 124 -1.54 -2.74 14.08
CA LEU A 124 -2.45 -1.83 13.42
C LEU A 124 -3.54 -2.61 12.66
N LYS A 125 -4.73 -2.00 12.60
CA LYS A 125 -5.79 -2.38 11.68
C LYS A 125 -5.93 -1.32 10.59
N LEU A 126 -6.19 -1.79 9.36
CA LEU A 126 -6.45 -0.95 8.19
C LEU A 126 -7.91 -1.09 7.76
N VAL A 127 -8.55 0.02 7.38
CA VAL A 127 -9.84 0.01 6.70
C VAL A 127 -9.71 0.44 5.25
N THR A 128 -10.32 -0.33 4.34
CA THR A 128 -10.42 0.03 2.92
C THR A 128 -11.76 0.68 2.65
N VAL A 129 -11.73 1.90 2.11
CA VAL A 129 -12.88 2.75 1.83
C VAL A 129 -13.16 2.88 0.33
N ASN A 130 -14.35 3.36 -0.04
CA ASN A 130 -14.70 3.62 -1.44
C ASN A 130 -14.29 5.02 -1.90
N ASN A 131 -14.28 5.98 -0.97
CA ASN A 131 -13.99 7.38 -1.24
C ASN A 131 -12.81 7.87 -0.41
N LEU A 132 -12.15 8.91 -0.87
CA LEU A 132 -11.09 9.56 -0.10
C LEU A 132 -11.60 10.03 1.26
N ILE A 133 -10.79 9.84 2.29
CA ILE A 133 -11.06 10.30 3.65
C ILE A 133 -10.64 11.77 3.71
N ALA A 134 -11.60 12.67 3.61
CA ALA A 134 -11.33 14.09 3.43
C ALA A 134 -11.38 14.91 4.74
N THR A 135 -12.15 14.45 5.73
CA THR A 135 -12.40 15.23 6.93
C THR A 135 -12.02 14.49 8.21
N LYS A 136 -11.79 15.26 9.28
CA LYS A 136 -11.55 14.71 10.61
C LYS A 136 -12.74 13.85 11.08
N GLU A 137 -13.95 14.30 10.86
CA GLU A 137 -15.15 13.56 11.23
C GLU A 137 -15.24 12.18 10.54
N GLN A 138 -14.92 12.13 9.24
CA GLN A 138 -14.86 10.85 8.52
C GLN A 138 -13.81 9.91 9.11
N ALA A 139 -12.61 10.43 9.43
CA ALA A 139 -11.55 9.64 10.05
C ALA A 139 -11.95 9.09 11.43
N GLU A 140 -12.58 9.93 12.28
CA GLU A 140 -13.07 9.55 13.60
C GLU A 140 -14.19 8.50 13.52
N ASN A 141 -15.15 8.65 12.61
CA ASN A 141 -16.24 7.69 12.41
C ASN A 141 -15.70 6.33 11.93
N LEU A 142 -14.82 6.32 10.93
CA LEU A 142 -14.19 5.09 10.44
C LEU A 142 -13.41 4.38 11.55
N ARG A 143 -12.66 5.15 12.36
CA ARG A 143 -11.93 4.60 13.52
C ARG A 143 -12.87 4.00 14.55
N PHE A 144 -13.96 4.69 14.87
CA PHE A 144 -14.97 4.22 15.84
C PHE A 144 -15.62 2.92 15.35
N ASP A 145 -16.03 2.85 14.09
CA ASP A 145 -16.77 1.72 13.53
C ASP A 145 -15.90 0.47 13.31
N THR A 146 -14.61 0.66 12.98
CA THR A 146 -13.73 -0.43 12.54
C THR A 146 -12.56 -0.73 13.47
N ASN A 147 -12.24 0.16 14.42
CA ASN A 147 -11.01 0.18 15.20
C ASN A 147 -9.74 0.26 14.31
N ALA A 148 -9.86 0.69 13.07
CA ALA A 148 -8.72 0.93 12.19
C ALA A 148 -8.07 2.27 12.51
N VAL A 149 -6.74 2.34 12.36
CA VAL A 149 -5.96 3.57 12.60
C VAL A 149 -5.34 4.14 11.32
N ILE A 150 -5.44 3.38 10.21
CA ILE A 150 -5.07 3.82 8.86
C ILE A 150 -6.15 3.41 7.87
N GLY A 151 -6.26 4.16 6.77
CA GLY A 151 -7.23 3.90 5.71
C GLY A 151 -6.62 3.96 4.30
N ASP A 152 -7.10 3.10 3.40
CA ASP A 152 -6.76 3.09 1.98
C ASP A 152 -7.98 2.78 1.10
N MET A 153 -7.78 2.58 -0.20
CA MET A 153 -8.87 2.35 -1.13
C MET A 153 -8.80 0.96 -1.81
N GLU A 154 -7.86 0.09 -1.47
CA GLU A 154 -7.60 -1.14 -2.24
C GLU A 154 -7.37 -2.41 -1.40
N SER A 155 -6.70 -2.33 -0.26
CA SER A 155 -6.13 -3.50 0.44
C SER A 155 -7.12 -4.61 0.75
N ALA A 156 -8.33 -4.30 1.19
CA ALA A 156 -9.32 -5.34 1.49
C ALA A 156 -9.73 -6.12 0.23
N ALA A 157 -9.96 -5.43 -0.88
CA ALA A 157 -10.33 -6.07 -2.14
C ALA A 157 -9.18 -6.93 -2.72
N ILE A 158 -7.94 -6.49 -2.54
CA ILE A 158 -6.75 -7.27 -2.94
C ILE A 158 -6.66 -8.55 -2.12
N LEU A 159 -6.74 -8.47 -0.79
CA LEU A 159 -6.63 -9.64 0.08
C LEU A 159 -7.81 -10.61 -0.11
N GLU A 160 -9.03 -10.10 -0.35
CA GLU A 160 -10.19 -10.91 -0.67
C GLU A 160 -9.97 -11.71 -1.96
N GLU A 161 -9.43 -11.08 -2.99
CA GLU A 161 -9.15 -11.74 -4.28
C GLU A 161 -8.02 -12.78 -4.13
N LEU A 162 -6.95 -12.45 -3.41
CA LEU A 162 -5.84 -13.37 -3.14
C LEU A 162 -6.25 -14.55 -2.27
N GLY A 163 -7.20 -14.38 -1.36
CA GLY A 163 -7.78 -15.47 -0.59
C GLY A 163 -8.38 -16.60 -1.45
N LYS A 164 -8.82 -16.29 -2.67
CA LYS A 164 -9.32 -17.29 -3.64
C LYS A 164 -8.19 -18.11 -4.29
N THR A 165 -7.00 -17.57 -4.34
CA THR A 165 -5.83 -18.16 -5.04
C THR A 165 -4.81 -18.79 -4.09
N GLN A 166 -4.91 -18.53 -2.79
CA GLN A 166 -3.96 -18.92 -1.75
C GLN A 166 -2.53 -18.37 -1.95
N ILE A 167 -2.37 -17.34 -2.79
CA ILE A 167 -1.09 -16.66 -2.95
C ILE A 167 -0.86 -15.77 -1.70
N PRO A 168 0.25 -15.97 -0.96
CA PRO A 168 0.55 -15.18 0.22
C PRO A 168 0.84 -13.73 -0.15
N ALA A 169 0.36 -12.80 0.69
CA ALA A 169 0.60 -11.38 0.50
C ALA A 169 0.86 -10.65 1.81
N ALA A 170 1.74 -9.65 1.75
CA ALA A 170 1.96 -8.71 2.85
C ALA A 170 1.77 -7.26 2.40
N ILE A 171 1.40 -6.42 3.34
CA ILE A 171 1.05 -5.02 3.09
C ILE A 171 2.01 -4.10 3.84
N LEU A 172 2.54 -3.11 3.12
CA LEU A 172 3.25 -1.98 3.67
C LEU A 172 2.58 -0.69 3.19
N ARG A 173 2.13 0.12 4.12
CA ARG A 173 1.60 1.45 3.86
C ARG A 173 2.49 2.51 4.49
N VAL A 174 2.57 3.67 3.83
CA VAL A 174 3.24 4.85 4.40
C VAL A 174 2.22 5.98 4.47
N VAL A 175 2.12 6.61 5.63
CA VAL A 175 1.17 7.70 5.82
C VAL A 175 1.52 8.87 4.90
N SER A 176 0.63 9.23 3.98
CA SER A 176 0.76 10.37 3.06
C SER A 176 0.06 11.62 3.55
N ASP A 177 -0.99 11.44 4.32
CA ASP A 177 -1.88 12.48 4.83
C ASP A 177 -2.53 12.06 6.15
N ASN A 178 -3.01 13.04 6.91
CA ASN A 178 -3.64 12.78 8.20
C ASN A 178 -4.92 13.63 8.35
N PRO A 179 -6.07 13.13 7.87
CA PRO A 179 -7.36 13.80 8.04
C PRO A 179 -7.76 14.04 9.49
N ALA A 180 -7.36 13.16 10.43
CA ALA A 180 -7.61 13.34 11.86
C ALA A 180 -6.95 14.61 12.41
N ASN A 181 -5.90 15.13 11.77
CA ASN A 181 -5.24 16.40 12.06
C ASN A 181 -5.60 17.51 11.06
N GLY A 182 -6.65 17.34 10.26
CA GLY A 182 -7.04 18.30 9.23
C GLY A 182 -6.06 18.40 8.05
N ILE A 183 -5.27 17.36 7.80
CA ILE A 183 -4.30 17.29 6.68
C ILE A 183 -4.85 16.29 5.66
N SER A 184 -5.78 16.73 4.82
CA SER A 184 -6.36 15.91 3.76
C SER A 184 -6.20 16.56 2.39
N PRO A 185 -5.98 15.78 1.31
CA PRO A 185 -5.87 16.30 -0.05
C PRO A 185 -7.12 17.00 -0.57
N LEU A 186 -8.29 16.75 0.04
CA LEU A 186 -9.57 17.28 -0.42
C LEU A 186 -10.20 18.35 0.50
N ASP A 187 -9.60 18.62 1.65
CA ASP A 187 -10.17 19.60 2.56
C ASP A 187 -9.95 21.01 1.99
N SER A 188 -11.03 21.62 1.52
CA SER A 188 -11.12 23.05 1.19
C SER A 188 -11.10 23.50 -0.27
N GLY A 189 -11.08 22.65 -1.26
CA GLY A 189 -10.94 23.13 -2.65
C GLY A 189 -9.66 23.94 -2.88
N ASN A 190 -8.66 23.73 -2.04
CA ASN A 190 -7.41 24.47 -2.04
C ASN A 190 -6.31 23.63 -2.72
N ASP A 191 -5.88 24.05 -3.88
CA ASP A 191 -4.80 23.43 -4.67
C ASP A 191 -3.53 23.14 -3.85
N SER A 192 -3.32 23.88 -2.75
CA SER A 192 -2.15 23.72 -1.88
C SER A 192 -2.10 22.38 -1.15
N GLN A 193 -3.23 21.79 -0.77
CA GLN A 193 -3.27 20.50 -0.05
C GLN A 193 -3.14 19.31 -1.00
N VAL A 194 -3.74 19.38 -2.19
CA VAL A 194 -3.50 18.42 -3.26
C VAL A 194 -2.02 18.38 -3.63
N ASN A 195 -1.39 19.53 -3.76
CA ASN A 195 0.05 19.65 -4.03
C ASN A 195 0.88 19.00 -2.91
N LYS A 196 0.50 19.18 -1.64
CA LYS A 196 1.21 18.58 -0.50
C LYS A 196 1.11 17.05 -0.48
N TRP A 197 -0.04 16.48 -0.80
CA TRP A 197 -0.19 15.03 -0.95
C TRP A 197 0.68 14.49 -2.10
N VAL A 198 0.68 15.16 -3.25
CA VAL A 198 1.54 14.81 -4.39
C VAL A 198 3.02 14.85 -4.00
N GLU A 199 3.45 15.89 -3.30
CA GLU A 199 4.83 16.03 -2.80
C GLU A 199 5.19 14.91 -1.81
N ASN A 200 4.29 14.60 -0.86
CA ASN A 200 4.50 13.54 0.13
C ASN A 200 4.61 12.20 -0.57
N THR A 201 3.69 11.89 -1.49
CA THR A 201 3.72 10.64 -2.27
C THR A 201 5.00 10.52 -3.09
N ALA A 202 5.47 11.60 -3.70
CA ALA A 202 6.73 11.63 -4.44
C ALA A 202 7.96 11.40 -3.54
N LYS A 203 7.94 11.90 -2.30
CA LYS A 203 9.01 11.63 -1.31
C LYS A 203 8.97 10.18 -0.86
N ILE A 204 7.78 9.65 -0.54
CA ILE A 204 7.56 8.26 -0.15
C ILE A 204 8.01 7.30 -1.26
N SER A 205 7.66 7.58 -2.51
CA SER A 205 8.05 6.77 -3.66
C SER A 205 9.57 6.51 -3.74
N LYS A 206 10.40 7.48 -3.33
CA LYS A 206 11.87 7.35 -3.34
C LYS A 206 12.42 6.33 -2.35
N LEU A 207 11.63 5.91 -1.37
CA LEU A 207 12.03 4.93 -0.35
C LEU A 207 11.80 3.48 -0.81
N PHE A 208 10.84 3.24 -1.68
CA PHE A 208 10.48 1.89 -2.13
C PHE A 208 11.58 1.15 -2.89
N PRO A 209 12.43 1.77 -3.74
CA PRO A 209 13.48 1.03 -4.44
C PRO A 209 14.42 0.25 -3.53
N ASP A 210 14.84 0.82 -2.41
CA ASP A 210 15.77 0.14 -1.49
C ASP A 210 15.06 -0.93 -0.67
N ILE A 211 13.81 -0.70 -0.27
CA ILE A 211 12.98 -1.73 0.38
C ILE A 211 12.80 -2.92 -0.57
N VAL A 212 12.42 -2.68 -1.82
CA VAL A 212 12.19 -3.75 -2.81
C VAL A 212 13.48 -4.50 -3.14
N LYS A 213 14.64 -3.84 -3.22
CA LYS A 213 15.93 -4.53 -3.41
C LYS A 213 16.19 -5.56 -2.31
N ILE A 214 15.93 -5.20 -1.05
CA ILE A 214 16.13 -6.13 0.07
C ILE A 214 15.11 -7.26 -0.01
N LEU A 215 13.82 -6.96 -0.23
CA LEU A 215 12.77 -7.98 -0.35
C LEU A 215 13.09 -9.04 -1.42
N LEU A 216 13.65 -8.63 -2.55
CA LEU A 216 14.01 -9.52 -3.65
C LEU A 216 15.34 -10.26 -3.43
N SER A 217 16.04 -10.01 -2.32
CA SER A 217 17.30 -10.66 -1.95
C SER A 217 17.18 -11.68 -0.81
N ILE A 218 16.02 -11.73 -0.14
CA ILE A 218 15.70 -12.61 1.00
C ILE A 218 14.50 -13.50 0.69
#